data_2a109b0c55a53f51c7663d63dd32df7a
#
_entry.id   2a109b0c55a53f51c7663d63dd32df7a
#
_cell.length_a   1.000
_cell.length_b   1.000
_cell.length_c   1.000
_cell.angle_alpha   90.00
_cell.angle_beta   90.00
_cell.angle_gamma   90.00
#
_symmetry.space_group_name_H-M   'P 1'
#
loop_
_entity.id
_entity.type
_entity.pdbx_description
1 polymer ?
#
loop_
_entity_poly.entity_id
_entity_poly.type
_entity_poly.pdbx_seq_one_letter_code
_entity_poly.pdbx_strand_id
1 'polypeptide(L)'
;KGYWVAKANINSPEKQQNYGKLAEAVLEKFKGKFLIRGGRQVTKEGEEYMRNVVVEFPSYKDAIDAYESKEYQDALKVLDGGAERLYAVVEGY
;
A
#
# COMPACT_ATOMS: atom_id res chain seq x y z
N LYS A 1 -6.69 -5.55 -14.75
CA LYS A 1 -6.62 -4.80 -13.50
C LYS A 1 -5.18 -4.57 -13.07
N GLY A 2 -4.97 -3.62 -12.17
CA GLY A 2 -3.67 -3.36 -11.59
C GLY A 2 -3.74 -3.44 -10.07
N TYR A 3 -2.60 -3.72 -9.45
CA TYR A 3 -2.57 -3.97 -8.01
C TYR A 3 -1.38 -3.30 -7.36
N TRP A 4 -1.58 -2.81 -6.16
CA TRP A 4 -0.48 -2.55 -5.24
C TRP A 4 -0.33 -3.80 -4.38
N VAL A 5 0.88 -4.36 -4.35
CA VAL A 5 1.19 -5.53 -3.55
C VAL A 5 2.31 -5.15 -2.59
N ALA A 6 2.03 -5.21 -1.30
CA ALA A 6 2.97 -4.73 -0.30
C ALA A 6 3.07 -5.64 0.91
N LYS A 7 4.26 -5.65 1.49
CA LYS A 7 4.53 -6.22 2.80
C LYS A 7 5.17 -5.14 3.65
N ALA A 8 4.80 -5.06 4.92
CA ALA A 8 5.27 -3.98 5.77
C ALA A 8 5.54 -4.41 7.20
N ASN A 9 6.61 -3.84 7.77
CA ASN A 9 6.87 -3.81 9.19
C ASN A 9 6.70 -2.37 9.65
N ILE A 10 5.85 -2.13 10.63
CA ILE A 10 5.54 -0.78 11.09
C ILE A 10 6.45 -0.43 12.26
N ASN A 11 7.24 0.64 12.12
CA ASN A 11 8.15 1.14 13.15
C ASN A 11 7.52 2.25 13.99
N SER A 12 6.62 3.04 13.38
CA SER A 12 5.94 4.12 14.06
C SER A 12 4.44 4.02 13.78
N PRO A 13 3.65 3.52 14.73
CA PRO A 13 2.19 3.45 14.56
C PRO A 13 1.56 4.82 14.27
N GLU A 14 2.07 5.89 14.87
CA GLU A 14 1.55 7.24 14.63
C GLU A 14 1.76 7.68 13.18
N LYS A 15 2.97 7.51 12.65
CA LYS A 15 3.25 7.86 11.25
C LYS A 15 2.43 7.00 10.30
N GLN A 16 2.29 5.71 10.61
CA GLN A 16 1.48 4.80 9.81
C GLN A 16 0.02 5.24 9.78
N GLN A 17 -0.52 5.65 10.90
CA GLN A 17 -1.90 6.10 11.00
C GLN A 17 -2.11 7.37 10.18
N ASN A 18 -1.21 8.34 10.30
CA ASN A 18 -1.29 9.59 9.54
C ASN A 18 -1.16 9.35 8.04
N TYR A 19 -0.22 8.49 7.66
CA TYR A 19 -0.06 8.05 6.27
C TYR A 19 -1.35 7.39 5.76
N GLY A 20 -1.94 6.51 6.56
CA GLY A 20 -3.13 5.75 6.17
C GLY A 20 -4.30 6.64 5.79
N LYS A 21 -4.50 7.73 6.51
CA LYS A 21 -5.59 8.67 6.20
C LYS A 21 -5.39 9.31 4.82
N LEU A 22 -4.15 9.70 4.51
CA LEU A 22 -3.84 10.29 3.21
C LEU A 22 -3.92 9.26 2.09
N ALA A 23 -3.44 8.05 2.35
CA ALA A 23 -3.49 6.97 1.37
C ALA A 23 -4.94 6.59 1.04
N GLU A 24 -5.84 6.56 2.02
CA GLU A 24 -7.25 6.28 1.76
C GLU A 24 -7.87 7.30 0.81
N ALA A 25 -7.53 8.58 0.94
CA ALA A 25 -8.02 9.61 0.02
C ALA A 25 -7.51 9.38 -1.41
N VAL A 26 -6.27 8.93 -1.57
CA VAL A 26 -5.71 8.59 -2.87
C VAL A 26 -6.46 7.39 -3.47
N LEU A 27 -6.72 6.35 -2.68
CA LEU A 27 -7.45 5.19 -3.15
C LEU A 27 -8.85 5.55 -3.60
N GLU A 28 -9.53 6.42 -2.87
CA GLU A 28 -10.86 6.87 -3.26
C GLU A 28 -10.82 7.59 -4.60
N LYS A 29 -9.85 8.49 -4.79
CA LYS A 29 -9.69 9.23 -6.04
C LYS A 29 -9.43 8.33 -7.25
N PHE A 30 -8.62 7.30 -7.09
CA PHE A 30 -8.23 6.40 -8.18
C PHE A 30 -9.03 5.09 -8.21
N LYS A 31 -10.08 5.00 -7.40
CA LYS A 31 -10.96 3.83 -7.33
C LYS A 31 -10.23 2.57 -6.90
N GLY A 32 -9.27 2.72 -6.00
CA GLY A 32 -8.57 1.60 -5.39
C GLY A 32 -9.44 0.92 -4.34
N LYS A 33 -9.31 -0.40 -4.25
CA LYS A 33 -10.09 -1.20 -3.34
C LYS A 33 -9.18 -2.18 -2.61
N PHE A 34 -9.21 -2.17 -1.27
CA PHE A 34 -8.46 -3.15 -0.50
C PHE A 34 -9.01 -4.55 -0.74
N LEU A 35 -8.14 -5.48 -1.12
CA LEU A 35 -8.45 -6.90 -1.16
C LEU A 35 -7.85 -7.61 0.05
N ILE A 36 -6.68 -7.15 0.49
CA ILE A 36 -6.02 -7.63 1.71
C ILE A 36 -5.52 -6.39 2.44
N ARG A 37 -5.83 -6.31 3.72
CA ARG A 37 -5.39 -5.20 4.57
C ARG A 37 -5.03 -5.76 5.94
N GLY A 38 -3.81 -6.29 6.06
CA GLY A 38 -3.43 -7.04 7.24
C GLY A 38 -4.12 -8.38 7.25
N GLY A 39 -4.70 -8.76 8.37
CA GLY A 39 -5.37 -10.04 8.51
C GLY A 39 -4.42 -11.13 8.97
N ARG A 40 -4.97 -12.32 9.19
CA ARG A 40 -4.17 -13.45 9.62
C ARG A 40 -3.27 -13.90 8.49
N GLN A 41 -2.05 -14.32 8.82
CA GLN A 41 -1.13 -14.86 7.84
C GLN A 41 -0.33 -16.01 8.44
N VAL A 42 0.14 -16.88 7.57
CA VAL A 42 1.13 -17.92 7.90
C VAL A 42 2.22 -17.81 6.85
N THR A 43 3.41 -17.39 7.26
CA THR A 43 4.54 -17.28 6.34
C THR A 43 5.10 -18.67 6.12
N LYS A 44 5.17 -19.12 4.86
CA LYS A 44 5.64 -20.44 4.48
C LYS A 44 7.10 -20.43 4.02
N GLU A 45 7.50 -19.36 3.36
CA GLU A 45 8.87 -19.21 2.85
C GLU A 45 9.24 -17.73 2.88
N GLY A 46 10.50 -17.47 3.13
CA GLY A 46 11.03 -16.12 3.13
C GLY A 46 10.85 -15.40 4.46
N GLU A 47 11.20 -14.13 4.46
CA GLU A 47 11.14 -13.30 5.64
C GLU A 47 9.69 -12.96 5.99
N GLU A 48 9.38 -13.02 7.27
CA GLU A 48 8.04 -12.65 7.75
C GLU A 48 7.94 -11.14 7.95
N TYR A 49 6.88 -10.55 7.40
CA TYR A 49 6.51 -9.14 7.64
C TYR A 49 5.25 -9.09 8.47
N MET A 50 5.11 -8.03 9.27
CA MET A 50 3.96 -7.87 10.17
C MET A 50 2.63 -7.90 9.44
N ARG A 51 2.57 -7.36 8.21
CA ARG A 51 1.31 -7.32 7.49
C ARG A 51 1.51 -7.36 5.97
N ASN A 52 0.48 -7.84 5.31
CA ASN A 52 0.38 -7.81 3.86
C ASN A 52 -0.76 -6.89 3.46
N VAL A 53 -0.60 -6.19 2.34
CA VAL A 53 -1.64 -5.31 1.80
C VAL A 53 -1.72 -5.54 0.30
N VAL A 54 -2.94 -5.70 -0.21
CA VAL A 54 -3.20 -5.75 -1.65
C VAL A 54 -4.34 -4.80 -1.95
N VAL A 55 -4.11 -3.91 -2.91
CA VAL A 55 -5.11 -2.95 -3.39
C VAL A 55 -5.34 -3.21 -4.87
N GLU A 56 -6.60 -3.31 -5.27
CA GLU A 56 -6.98 -3.49 -6.67
C GLU A 56 -7.43 -2.16 -7.27
N PHE A 57 -6.97 -1.88 -8.49
CA PHE A 57 -7.38 -0.71 -9.27
C PHE A 57 -8.03 -1.17 -10.57
N PRO A 58 -8.87 -0.33 -11.19
CA PRO A 58 -9.55 -0.70 -12.43
C PRO A 58 -8.59 -1.09 -13.57
N SER A 59 -7.38 -0.52 -13.59
CA SER A 59 -6.38 -0.83 -14.59
C SER A 59 -4.97 -0.74 -14.00
N TYR A 60 -4.02 -1.32 -14.70
CA TYR A 60 -2.61 -1.18 -14.33
C TYR A 60 -2.19 0.29 -14.37
N LYS A 61 -2.65 1.04 -15.39
CA LYS A 61 -2.35 2.47 -15.50
C LYS A 61 -2.87 3.23 -14.27
N ASP A 62 -4.07 2.93 -13.82
CA ASP A 62 -4.62 3.59 -12.63
C ASP A 62 -3.77 3.29 -11.40
N ALA A 63 -3.30 2.06 -11.25
CA ALA A 63 -2.44 1.68 -10.12
C ALA A 63 -1.12 2.44 -10.16
N ILE A 64 -0.51 2.59 -11.34
CA ILE A 64 0.73 3.36 -11.53
C ILE A 64 0.46 4.83 -11.23
N ASP A 65 -0.58 5.41 -11.81
CA ASP A 65 -0.91 6.83 -11.65
C ASP A 65 -1.19 7.17 -10.19
N ALA A 66 -1.88 6.29 -9.49
CA ALA A 66 -2.17 6.48 -8.07
C ALA A 66 -0.88 6.55 -7.24
N TYR A 67 0.06 5.64 -7.49
CA TYR A 67 1.33 5.63 -6.77
C TYR A 67 2.16 6.88 -7.09
N GLU A 68 2.17 7.31 -8.33
CA GLU A 68 2.97 8.45 -8.77
C GLU A 68 2.28 9.79 -8.55
N SER A 69 1.04 9.79 -8.09
CA SER A 69 0.32 11.04 -7.84
C SER A 69 1.01 11.88 -6.77
N LYS A 70 0.85 13.20 -6.86
CA LYS A 70 1.40 14.11 -5.86
C LYS A 70 0.84 13.79 -4.48
N GLU A 71 -0.45 13.49 -4.42
CA GLU A 71 -1.12 13.18 -3.15
C GLU A 71 -0.50 11.96 -2.47
N TYR A 72 -0.19 10.91 -3.23
CA TYR A 72 0.43 9.74 -2.64
C TYR A 72 1.88 10.00 -2.25
N GLN A 73 2.62 10.75 -3.06
CA GLN A 73 3.99 11.12 -2.71
C GLN A 73 4.02 11.96 -1.43
N ASP A 74 3.03 12.83 -1.23
CA ASP A 74 2.90 13.57 0.02
C ASP A 74 2.61 12.62 1.20
N ALA A 75 1.78 11.59 0.99
CA ALA A 75 1.53 10.58 2.01
C ALA A 75 2.81 9.84 2.40
N LEU A 76 3.67 9.53 1.43
CA LEU A 76 4.95 8.88 1.70
C LEU A 76 5.87 9.76 2.56
N LYS A 77 5.84 11.07 2.35
CA LYS A 77 6.62 12.00 3.19
C LYS A 77 6.17 11.96 4.64
N VAL A 78 4.88 11.81 4.87
CA VAL A 78 4.32 11.69 6.22
C VAL A 78 4.76 10.38 6.87
N LEU A 79 4.85 9.31 6.09
CA LEU A 79 5.30 8.01 6.58
C LEU A 79 6.78 8.06 7.02
N ASP A 80 7.65 8.72 6.26
CA ASP A 80 9.02 9.09 6.63
C ASP A 80 9.73 8.09 7.56
N GLY A 81 10.04 6.91 7.05
CA GLY A 81 10.73 5.87 7.84
C GLY A 81 9.87 5.20 8.89
N GLY A 82 8.57 5.51 8.96
CA GLY A 82 7.65 4.90 9.92
C GLY A 82 7.31 3.46 9.61
N ALA A 83 7.71 2.94 8.46
CA ALA A 83 7.54 1.55 8.09
C ALA A 83 8.66 1.11 7.15
N GLU A 84 9.03 -0.17 7.26
CA GLU A 84 9.92 -0.83 6.32
C GLU A 84 9.05 -1.67 5.40
N ARG A 85 9.10 -1.41 4.09
CA ARG A 85 8.15 -2.03 3.18
C ARG A 85 8.81 -2.61 1.93
N LEU A 86 8.21 -3.71 1.46
CA LEU A 86 8.35 -4.15 0.08
C LEU A 86 7.08 -3.70 -0.63
N TYR A 87 7.20 -2.99 -1.74
CA TYR A 87 6.03 -2.39 -2.39
C TYR A 87 6.19 -2.49 -3.90
N ALA A 88 5.21 -3.09 -4.56
CA ALA A 88 5.25 -3.24 -6.01
C ALA A 88 3.88 -2.88 -6.61
N VAL A 89 3.92 -2.33 -7.81
CA VAL A 89 2.73 -2.14 -8.65
C VAL A 89 2.77 -3.25 -9.69
N VAL A 90 1.72 -4.07 -9.75
CA VAL A 90 1.72 -5.30 -10.54
C VAL A 90 0.49 -5.34 -11.42
N GLU A 91 0.68 -5.74 -12.68
CA GLU A 91 -0.43 -5.96 -13.59
C GLU A 91 -1.12 -7.28 -13.28
N GLY A 92 -2.45 -7.27 -13.29
CA GLY A 92 -3.22 -8.48 -13.07
C GLY A 92 -3.16 -9.45 -14.24
N TYR A 93 -3.36 -10.71 -13.94
CA TYR A 93 -3.37 -11.80 -14.94
C TYR A 93 -4.67 -11.75 -15.80
#